data_4719dcd6b8681022c0fc9479d4fcdc40
#
_entry.id   4719dcd6b8681022c0fc9479d4fcdc40
#
_cell.length_a   1.000
_cell.length_b   1.000
_cell.length_c   1.000
_cell.angle_alpha   90.00
_cell.angle_beta   90.00
_cell.angle_gamma   90.00
#
_symmetry.space_group_name_H-M   'P 1'
#
loop_
_entity.id
_entity.type
_entity.pdbx_description
1 polymer ?
#
loop_
_entity_poly.entity_id
_entity_poly.type
_entity_poly.pdbx_seq_one_letter_code
_entity_poly.pdbx_strand_id
1 'polypeptide(L)'
;MQAAFLIEMMSSFQGEGTVVGLRQLFLRFAGCNLACAYCDTRYSLHAQETWKVEFPPGTGCWNILTNPVTVEQLLEQIKKFNPDKHHSLSLTGGEPLLHSDFLQEFLPKIKQMGWKIYLETNGTLVHNLKQVLDYIDIIAMDIKLESATGAPTPWEEHQKFLELAMNKSCFIKVVVNSRTDRREIGQVAQLGPERTIAIDIVLQPQTGSELPPANRWIEWQEILKPFYREVRIIPQTHKILGVL
;
A
#
# COMPACT_ATOMS: atom_id res chain seq x y z
N MET A 1 26.56 -1.98 4.24
CA MET A 1 25.64 -1.07 3.54
C MET A 1 24.47 -1.90 3.07
N GLN A 2 23.27 -1.58 3.53
CA GLN A 2 22.06 -2.24 3.08
C GLN A 2 21.69 -1.75 1.67
N ALA A 3 21.18 -2.66 0.83
CA ALA A 3 20.74 -2.33 -0.51
C ALA A 3 19.38 -2.97 -0.78
N ALA A 4 18.59 -2.32 -1.63
CA ALA A 4 17.26 -2.80 -2.02
C ALA A 4 17.15 -2.88 -3.55
N PHE A 5 16.28 -3.77 -4.02
CA PHE A 5 15.88 -3.80 -5.42
C PHE A 5 14.63 -2.93 -5.60
N LEU A 6 14.73 -1.92 -6.45
CA LEU A 6 13.64 -1.02 -6.80
C LEU A 6 13.13 -1.30 -8.21
N ILE A 7 11.92 -0.91 -8.48
CA ILE A 7 11.30 -0.95 -9.82
C ILE A 7 11.23 0.45 -10.40
N GLU A 8 10.64 1.39 -9.64
CA GLU A 8 10.44 2.76 -10.13
C GLU A 8 10.26 3.76 -8.99
N MET A 9 10.56 5.02 -9.31
CA MET A 9 10.20 6.18 -8.49
C MET A 9 9.54 7.23 -9.37
N MET A 10 8.37 7.71 -8.96
CA MET A 10 7.59 8.68 -9.71
C MET A 10 6.76 9.59 -8.81
N SER A 11 6.53 10.83 -9.24
CA SER A 11 5.60 11.74 -8.58
C SER A 11 4.25 11.67 -9.26
N SER A 12 3.25 11.13 -8.57
CA SER A 12 1.91 10.94 -9.11
C SER A 12 0.82 11.22 -8.06
N PHE A 13 -0.43 10.92 -8.38
CA PHE A 13 -1.57 11.07 -7.48
C PHE A 13 -1.96 9.71 -6.89
N GLN A 14 -2.17 9.68 -5.56
CA GLN A 14 -2.71 8.49 -4.91
C GLN A 14 -4.10 8.20 -5.46
N GLY A 15 -4.25 6.99 -6.01
CA GLY A 15 -5.52 6.57 -6.62
C GLY A 15 -6.37 5.67 -5.75
N GLU A 16 -5.92 5.37 -4.52
CA GLU A 16 -6.56 4.38 -3.65
C GLU A 16 -6.67 4.89 -2.20
N GLY A 17 -7.56 4.26 -1.44
CA GLY A 17 -7.66 4.51 -0.01
C GLY A 17 -8.22 5.89 0.36
N THR A 18 -7.98 6.31 1.60
CA THR A 18 -8.57 7.52 2.18
C THR A 18 -7.90 8.82 1.74
N VAL A 19 -6.74 8.74 1.09
CA VAL A 19 -5.95 9.91 0.63
C VAL A 19 -5.93 10.03 -0.90
N VAL A 20 -6.97 9.51 -1.54
CA VAL A 20 -7.18 9.63 -3.01
C VAL A 20 -7.07 11.07 -3.46
N GLY A 21 -6.37 11.28 -4.60
CA GLY A 21 -6.17 12.58 -5.23
C GLY A 21 -5.01 13.39 -4.66
N LEU A 22 -4.40 12.98 -3.54
CA LEU A 22 -3.22 13.65 -3.01
C LEU A 22 -1.96 13.25 -3.77
N ARG A 23 -1.12 14.25 -4.07
CA ARG A 23 0.15 14.01 -4.74
C ARG A 23 1.15 13.34 -3.81
N GLN A 24 1.75 12.23 -4.25
CA GLN A 24 2.78 11.50 -3.51
C GLN A 24 4.00 11.25 -4.38
N LEU A 25 5.16 11.07 -3.75
CA LEU A 25 6.33 10.50 -4.40
C LEU A 25 6.29 8.99 -4.15
N PHE A 26 6.00 8.21 -5.18
CA PHE A 26 5.92 6.76 -5.07
C PHE A 26 7.31 6.15 -5.25
N LEU A 27 7.67 5.26 -4.34
CA LEU A 27 8.85 4.42 -4.40
C LEU A 27 8.41 2.96 -4.41
N ARG A 28 8.54 2.31 -5.56
CA ARG A 28 8.12 0.92 -5.75
C ARG A 28 9.28 -0.04 -5.60
N PHE A 29 9.16 -0.92 -4.59
CA PHE A 29 10.10 -1.99 -4.31
C PHE A 29 9.82 -3.24 -5.15
N ALA A 30 10.86 -4.03 -5.42
CA ALA A 30 10.74 -5.33 -6.04
C ALA A 30 10.56 -6.43 -4.99
N GLY A 31 9.90 -7.52 -5.40
CA GLY A 31 9.62 -8.68 -4.56
C GLY A 31 8.31 -8.58 -3.79
N CYS A 32 7.62 -9.71 -3.66
CA CYS A 32 6.42 -9.86 -2.84
C CYS A 32 6.40 -11.27 -2.26
N ASN A 33 5.93 -11.39 -1.02
CA ASN A 33 5.70 -12.68 -0.37
C ASN A 33 4.35 -13.31 -0.73
N LEU A 34 3.52 -12.62 -1.53
CA LEU A 34 2.23 -13.10 -2.03
C LEU A 34 2.20 -13.10 -3.56
N ALA A 35 1.31 -13.92 -4.14
CA ALA A 35 1.10 -14.05 -5.59
C ALA A 35 -0.39 -13.88 -5.93
N CYS A 36 -0.95 -12.71 -5.63
CA CYS A 36 -2.39 -12.42 -5.81
C CYS A 36 -2.80 -12.51 -7.28
N ALA A 37 -3.91 -13.18 -7.57
CA ALA A 37 -4.42 -13.34 -8.93
C ALA A 37 -4.74 -12.00 -9.63
N TYR A 38 -5.19 -11.01 -8.86
CA TYR A 38 -5.53 -9.66 -9.37
C TYR A 38 -4.36 -8.67 -9.40
N CYS A 39 -3.13 -9.08 -9.06
CA CYS A 39 -1.99 -8.18 -9.00
C CYS A 39 -1.82 -7.42 -10.33
N ASP A 40 -1.93 -6.09 -10.27
CA ASP A 40 -1.78 -5.20 -11.42
C ASP A 40 -0.34 -4.73 -11.65
N THR A 41 0.55 -5.04 -10.71
CA THR A 41 1.98 -4.72 -10.76
C THR A 41 2.86 -5.98 -10.79
N ARG A 42 2.45 -7.01 -11.55
CA ARG A 42 3.18 -8.29 -11.63
C ARG A 42 4.66 -8.14 -11.98
N TYR A 43 5.02 -7.07 -12.70
CA TYR A 43 6.40 -6.75 -13.03
C TYR A 43 7.26 -6.41 -11.79
N SER A 44 6.63 -6.09 -10.65
CA SER A 44 7.31 -5.83 -9.38
C SER A 44 7.58 -7.08 -8.54
N LEU A 45 7.05 -8.26 -8.92
CA LEU A 45 7.22 -9.48 -8.15
C LEU A 45 8.65 -10.02 -8.12
N HIS A 46 9.47 -9.61 -9.07
CA HIS A 46 10.85 -10.07 -9.21
C HIS A 46 11.82 -8.91 -9.31
N ALA A 47 12.99 -9.08 -8.71
CA ALA A 47 14.09 -8.14 -8.85
C ALA A 47 14.52 -8.03 -10.32
N GLN A 48 14.85 -6.81 -10.77
CA GLN A 48 15.34 -6.51 -12.10
C GLN A 48 16.75 -5.92 -12.00
N GLU A 49 17.53 -6.00 -13.07
CA GLU A 49 18.90 -5.43 -13.14
C GLU A 49 18.89 -3.90 -13.09
N THR A 50 17.77 -3.28 -13.48
CA THR A 50 17.59 -1.83 -13.50
C THR A 50 16.29 -1.41 -12.85
N TRP A 51 16.24 -0.15 -12.43
CA TRP A 51 15.04 0.56 -12.01
C TRP A 51 14.97 1.92 -12.69
N LYS A 52 13.83 2.61 -12.58
CA LYS A 52 13.64 3.87 -13.31
C LYS A 52 13.12 4.99 -12.41
N VAL A 53 13.54 6.22 -12.71
CA VAL A 53 13.11 7.44 -12.04
C VAL A 53 12.48 8.38 -13.07
N GLU A 54 11.23 8.75 -12.86
CA GLU A 54 10.57 9.77 -13.68
C GLU A 54 11.05 11.16 -13.28
N PHE A 55 11.66 11.87 -14.22
CA PHE A 55 12.06 13.25 -14.02
C PHE A 55 12.18 14.00 -15.35
N PRO A 56 11.58 15.20 -15.52
CA PRO A 56 10.70 15.90 -14.56
C PRO A 56 9.38 15.15 -14.27
N PRO A 57 8.74 15.45 -13.10
CA PRO A 57 7.49 14.78 -12.72
C PRO A 57 6.35 14.95 -13.74
N GLY A 58 5.63 13.86 -14.03
CA GLY A 58 4.44 13.84 -14.89
C GLY A 58 4.75 13.99 -16.38
N THR A 59 6.02 13.81 -16.80
CA THR A 59 6.42 13.94 -18.21
C THR A 59 6.53 12.60 -18.95
N GLY A 60 6.53 11.48 -18.21
CA GLY A 60 6.84 10.16 -18.77
C GLY A 60 8.31 9.99 -19.17
N CYS A 61 9.19 10.95 -18.82
CA CYS A 61 10.62 10.86 -19.08
C CYS A 61 11.32 10.05 -17.98
N TRP A 62 11.90 8.92 -18.35
CA TRP A 62 12.49 7.96 -17.40
C TRP A 62 14.00 7.91 -17.50
N ASN A 63 14.66 8.10 -16.36
CA ASN A 63 16.08 7.83 -16.19
C ASN A 63 16.25 6.39 -15.69
N ILE A 64 17.00 5.58 -16.40
CA ILE A 64 17.27 4.19 -16.04
C ILE A 64 18.53 4.13 -15.18
N LEU A 65 18.46 3.44 -14.06
CA LEU A 65 19.52 3.29 -13.07
C LEU A 65 19.72 1.81 -12.74
N THR A 66 20.87 1.46 -12.17
CA THR A 66 21.25 0.08 -11.86
C THR A 66 20.70 -0.35 -10.48
N ASN A 67 20.28 -1.59 -10.35
CA ASN A 67 19.99 -2.30 -9.12
C ASN A 67 21.18 -3.20 -8.71
N PRO A 68 21.32 -3.57 -7.41
CA PRO A 68 20.57 -3.03 -6.25
C PRO A 68 21.01 -1.60 -5.91
N VAL A 69 20.13 -0.88 -5.21
CA VAL A 69 20.31 0.54 -4.86
C VAL A 69 20.72 0.66 -3.40
N THR A 70 21.80 1.40 -3.10
CA THR A 70 22.15 1.75 -1.72
C THR A 70 21.30 2.91 -1.20
N VAL A 71 21.28 3.11 0.12
CA VAL A 71 20.56 4.22 0.75
C VAL A 71 21.06 5.57 0.20
N GLU A 72 22.37 5.75 0.06
CA GLU A 72 22.98 7.00 -0.43
C GLU A 72 22.55 7.30 -1.88
N GLN A 73 22.58 6.28 -2.74
CA GLN A 73 22.15 6.43 -4.14
C GLN A 73 20.68 6.82 -4.24
N LEU A 74 19.80 6.22 -3.40
CA LEU A 74 18.39 6.56 -3.39
C LEU A 74 18.15 7.98 -2.88
N LEU A 75 18.84 8.40 -1.82
CA LEU A 75 18.75 9.76 -1.29
C LEU A 75 19.12 10.82 -2.34
N GLU A 76 20.16 10.57 -3.17
CA GLU A 76 20.53 11.47 -4.26
C GLU A 76 19.41 11.64 -5.31
N GLN A 77 18.61 10.61 -5.54
CA GLN A 77 17.46 10.73 -6.44
C GLN A 77 16.30 11.50 -5.76
N ILE A 78 16.01 11.22 -4.48
CA ILE A 78 14.90 11.84 -3.75
C ILE A 78 15.15 13.34 -3.53
N LYS A 79 16.38 13.79 -3.37
CA LYS A 79 16.75 15.22 -3.25
C LYS A 79 16.27 16.07 -4.44
N LYS A 80 15.99 15.47 -5.59
CA LYS A 80 15.44 16.16 -6.76
C LYS A 80 13.97 16.57 -6.58
N PHE A 81 13.29 16.03 -5.58
CA PHE A 81 11.88 16.26 -5.29
C PHE A 81 11.71 17.07 -4.00
N ASN A 82 10.76 18.00 -4.01
CA ASN A 82 10.47 18.84 -2.84
C ASN A 82 9.37 18.18 -1.98
N PRO A 83 9.64 17.88 -0.68
CA PRO A 83 8.64 17.32 0.22
C PRO A 83 7.41 18.21 0.38
N ASP A 84 7.55 19.55 0.37
CA ASP A 84 6.43 20.47 0.51
C ASP A 84 5.42 20.42 -0.65
N LYS A 85 5.81 19.84 -1.78
CA LYS A 85 4.93 19.66 -2.95
C LYS A 85 4.22 18.30 -2.96
N HIS A 86 4.48 17.46 -1.97
CA HIS A 86 3.94 16.10 -1.87
C HIS A 86 3.29 15.89 -0.52
N HIS A 87 2.19 15.15 -0.49
CA HIS A 87 1.58 14.73 0.76
C HIS A 87 2.52 13.82 1.56
N SER A 88 3.22 12.90 0.88
CA SER A 88 4.12 11.92 1.49
C SER A 88 5.03 11.25 0.46
N LEU A 89 6.06 10.57 0.94
CA LEU A 89 6.77 9.51 0.24
C LEU A 89 5.98 8.21 0.47
N SER A 90 5.47 7.61 -0.60
CA SER A 90 4.72 6.35 -0.57
C SER A 90 5.66 5.18 -0.85
N LEU A 91 5.81 4.31 0.14
CA LEU A 91 6.49 3.02 0.01
C LEU A 91 5.47 2.01 -0.49
N THR A 92 5.66 1.51 -1.70
CA THR A 92 4.74 0.60 -2.38
C THR A 92 5.52 -0.47 -3.16
N GLY A 93 4.86 -1.26 -3.98
CA GLY A 93 5.53 -2.15 -4.90
C GLY A 93 4.97 -3.56 -4.90
N GLY A 94 5.84 -4.56 -4.79
CA GLY A 94 5.47 -5.89 -4.38
C GLY A 94 5.05 -5.85 -2.90
N GLU A 95 6.02 -6.03 -2.00
CA GLU A 95 5.82 -5.78 -0.56
C GLU A 95 7.02 -5.03 0.00
N PRO A 96 6.88 -3.73 0.36
CA PRO A 96 8.01 -2.92 0.84
C PRO A 96 8.67 -3.47 2.10
N LEU A 97 7.90 -4.09 2.99
CA LEU A 97 8.41 -4.63 4.25
C LEU A 97 9.37 -5.81 4.09
N LEU A 98 9.46 -6.43 2.92
CA LEU A 98 10.53 -7.40 2.62
C LEU A 98 11.93 -6.76 2.69
N HIS A 99 11.99 -5.43 2.56
CA HIS A 99 13.23 -4.65 2.62
C HIS A 99 13.39 -3.92 3.97
N SER A 100 12.87 -4.48 5.07
CA SER A 100 12.86 -3.81 6.38
C SER A 100 14.26 -3.40 6.87
N ASP A 101 15.29 -4.21 6.62
CA ASP A 101 16.67 -3.86 7.00
C ASP A 101 17.18 -2.62 6.25
N PHE A 102 16.88 -2.52 4.96
CA PHE A 102 17.15 -1.31 4.15
C PHE A 102 16.34 -0.11 4.67
N LEU A 103 15.06 -0.32 4.97
CA LEU A 103 14.17 0.73 5.45
C LEU A 103 14.59 1.27 6.82
N GLN A 104 15.13 0.45 7.72
CA GLN A 104 15.69 0.89 9.00
C GLN A 104 16.82 1.91 8.84
N GLU A 105 17.67 1.74 7.82
CA GLU A 105 18.75 2.69 7.52
C GLU A 105 18.23 3.93 6.76
N PHE A 106 17.27 3.74 5.86
CA PHE A 106 16.75 4.75 4.93
C PHE A 106 15.79 5.75 5.61
N LEU A 107 14.79 5.25 6.34
CA LEU A 107 13.68 6.07 6.83
C LEU A 107 14.08 7.18 7.80
N PRO A 108 15.03 6.99 8.75
CA PRO A 108 15.50 8.07 9.60
C PRO A 108 16.05 9.26 8.81
N LYS A 109 16.80 8.98 7.72
CA LYS A 109 17.39 10.00 6.86
C LYS A 109 16.31 10.77 6.08
N ILE A 110 15.28 10.07 5.60
CA ILE A 110 14.13 10.66 4.91
C ILE A 110 13.29 11.53 5.84
N LYS A 111 13.07 11.09 7.08
CA LYS A 111 12.37 11.90 8.10
C LYS A 111 13.13 13.22 8.38
N GLN A 112 14.45 13.20 8.44
CA GLN A 112 15.28 14.41 8.60
C GLN A 112 15.15 15.37 7.39
N MET A 113 14.81 14.86 6.21
CA MET A 113 14.54 15.67 5.01
C MET A 113 13.11 16.25 4.99
N GLY A 114 12.29 16.03 6.01
CA GLY A 114 10.93 16.56 6.13
C GLY A 114 9.83 15.74 5.44
N TRP A 115 10.15 14.52 4.97
CA TRP A 115 9.14 13.67 4.35
C TRP A 115 8.22 13.00 5.37
N LYS A 116 6.92 13.03 5.10
CA LYS A 116 5.94 12.13 5.72
C LYS A 116 6.00 10.79 4.99
N ILE A 117 5.94 9.68 5.74
CA ILE A 117 6.06 8.32 5.20
C ILE A 117 4.68 7.65 5.17
N TYR A 118 4.28 7.22 4.00
CA TYR A 118 3.07 6.45 3.75
C TYR A 118 3.47 5.04 3.32
N LEU A 119 2.97 4.02 4.01
CA LEU A 119 3.26 2.61 3.73
C LEU A 119 2.02 1.93 3.15
N GLU A 120 2.14 1.41 1.92
CA GLU A 120 1.20 0.44 1.35
C GLU A 120 1.74 -0.96 1.57
N THR A 121 0.97 -1.82 2.22
CA THR A 121 1.42 -3.16 2.59
C THR A 121 0.29 -4.18 2.53
N ASN A 122 0.64 -5.41 2.23
CA ASN A 122 -0.30 -6.53 2.24
C ASN A 122 -0.65 -7.01 3.68
N GLY A 123 -0.08 -6.40 4.72
CA GLY A 123 -0.46 -6.62 6.11
C GLY A 123 -0.11 -8.01 6.66
N THR A 124 0.93 -8.67 6.16
CA THR A 124 1.32 -10.02 6.62
C THR A 124 2.66 -10.07 7.35
N LEU A 125 3.51 -9.06 7.18
CA LEU A 125 4.88 -9.05 7.70
C LEU A 125 4.97 -8.29 9.03
N VAL A 126 4.39 -8.85 10.09
CA VAL A 126 4.27 -8.25 11.43
C VAL A 126 5.64 -7.89 12.03
N HIS A 127 6.60 -8.84 11.96
CA HIS A 127 7.96 -8.63 12.49
C HIS A 127 8.68 -7.47 11.78
N ASN A 128 8.57 -7.42 10.45
CA ASN A 128 9.19 -6.39 9.64
C ASN A 128 8.57 -5.00 9.89
N LEU A 129 7.23 -4.93 10.07
CA LEU A 129 6.57 -3.69 10.46
C LEU A 129 7.12 -3.16 11.78
N LYS A 130 7.28 -4.02 12.79
CA LYS A 130 7.78 -3.63 14.11
C LYS A 130 9.16 -2.95 14.03
N GLN A 131 10.00 -3.36 13.10
CA GLN A 131 11.34 -2.79 12.91
C GLN A 131 11.34 -1.34 12.40
N VAL A 132 10.29 -0.93 11.67
CA VAL A 132 10.24 0.37 10.98
C VAL A 132 9.08 1.26 11.43
N LEU A 133 8.21 0.75 12.31
CA LEU A 133 6.96 1.40 12.70
C LEU A 133 7.14 2.84 13.19
N ASP A 134 8.19 3.11 13.93
CA ASP A 134 8.45 4.44 14.51
C ASP A 134 8.59 5.54 13.44
N TYR A 135 9.05 5.18 12.26
CA TYR A 135 9.26 6.11 11.14
C TYR A 135 8.05 6.25 10.22
N ILE A 136 7.05 5.35 10.32
CA ILE A 136 5.86 5.39 9.47
C ILE A 136 4.84 6.39 10.06
N ASP A 137 4.27 7.22 9.20
CA ASP A 137 3.23 8.18 9.58
C ASP A 137 1.82 7.66 9.25
N ILE A 138 1.65 6.98 8.10
CA ILE A 138 0.35 6.48 7.64
C ILE A 138 0.53 5.06 7.10
N ILE A 139 -0.37 4.16 7.48
CA ILE A 139 -0.40 2.78 7.01
C ILE A 139 -1.69 2.52 6.23
N ALA A 140 -1.56 2.15 4.97
CA ALA A 140 -2.62 1.58 4.14
C ALA A 140 -2.47 0.05 4.16
N MET A 141 -3.22 -0.61 5.01
CA MET A 141 -3.17 -2.06 5.17
C MET A 141 -4.19 -2.74 4.25
N ASP A 142 -3.71 -3.56 3.33
CA ASP A 142 -4.54 -4.27 2.35
C ASP A 142 -4.85 -5.70 2.83
N ILE A 143 -6.10 -5.96 3.22
CA ILE A 143 -6.55 -7.32 3.56
C ILE A 143 -6.72 -8.13 2.27
N LYS A 144 -6.06 -9.27 2.22
CA LYS A 144 -5.95 -10.13 1.04
C LYS A 144 -6.97 -11.28 1.09
N LEU A 145 -8.23 -10.98 0.68
CA LEU A 145 -9.31 -11.96 0.66
C LEU A 145 -9.07 -13.07 -0.36
N GLU A 146 -9.45 -14.31 -0.01
CA GLU A 146 -9.34 -15.47 -0.88
C GLU A 146 -10.13 -15.30 -2.16
N SER A 147 -11.35 -14.73 -2.10
CA SER A 147 -12.20 -14.47 -3.28
C SER A 147 -11.52 -13.60 -4.34
N ALA A 148 -10.64 -12.69 -3.93
CA ALA A 148 -9.90 -11.82 -4.84
C ALA A 148 -8.53 -12.40 -5.21
N THR A 149 -7.75 -12.86 -4.22
CA THR A 149 -6.36 -13.31 -4.42
C THR A 149 -6.25 -14.69 -5.07
N GLY A 150 -7.24 -15.58 -4.83
CA GLY A 150 -7.17 -16.99 -5.19
C GLY A 150 -6.35 -17.85 -4.23
N ALA A 151 -5.91 -17.29 -3.10
CA ALA A 151 -5.16 -17.97 -2.04
C ALA A 151 -5.86 -17.74 -0.69
N PRO A 152 -5.73 -18.66 0.29
CA PRO A 152 -6.35 -18.50 1.61
C PRO A 152 -5.97 -17.17 2.27
N THR A 153 -6.96 -16.49 2.85
CA THR A 153 -6.74 -15.22 3.55
C THR A 153 -5.91 -15.43 4.80
N PRO A 154 -4.79 -14.73 5.01
CA PRO A 154 -3.93 -14.88 6.17
C PRO A 154 -4.48 -14.11 7.39
N TRP A 155 -5.59 -14.59 7.95
CA TRP A 155 -6.36 -13.89 9.00
C TRP A 155 -5.55 -13.61 10.26
N GLU A 156 -4.75 -14.57 10.70
CA GLU A 156 -3.95 -14.45 11.93
C GLU A 156 -2.86 -13.39 11.78
N GLU A 157 -2.18 -13.36 10.63
CA GLU A 157 -1.18 -12.35 10.31
C GLU A 157 -1.83 -10.98 10.21
N HIS A 158 -2.96 -10.87 9.52
CA HIS A 158 -3.70 -9.62 9.39
C HIS A 158 -4.15 -9.07 10.74
N GLN A 159 -4.63 -9.92 11.64
CA GLN A 159 -5.02 -9.50 12.98
C GLN A 159 -3.83 -8.93 13.76
N LYS A 160 -2.73 -9.68 13.85
CA LYS A 160 -1.51 -9.25 14.56
C LYS A 160 -0.92 -7.98 13.95
N PHE A 161 -0.97 -7.87 12.63
CA PHE A 161 -0.47 -6.69 11.90
C PHE A 161 -1.32 -5.47 12.23
N LEU A 162 -2.63 -5.59 12.19
CA LEU A 162 -3.56 -4.50 12.49
C LEU A 162 -3.41 -3.99 13.93
N GLU A 163 -3.28 -4.89 14.92
CA GLU A 163 -3.04 -4.53 16.32
C GLU A 163 -1.81 -3.63 16.47
N LEU A 164 -0.74 -3.91 15.71
CA LEU A 164 0.47 -3.10 15.71
C LEU A 164 0.28 -1.80 14.91
N ALA A 165 -0.34 -1.86 13.73
CA ALA A 165 -0.56 -0.72 12.84
C ALA A 165 -1.46 0.36 13.45
N MET A 166 -2.41 -0.01 14.31
CA MET A 166 -3.32 0.93 15.00
C MET A 166 -2.61 1.90 15.95
N ASN A 167 -1.34 1.72 16.25
CA ASN A 167 -0.51 2.70 16.96
C ASN A 167 -0.13 3.91 16.08
N LYS A 168 -0.45 3.88 14.78
CA LYS A 168 -0.23 4.94 13.81
C LYS A 168 -1.54 5.36 13.14
N SER A 169 -1.50 6.41 12.32
CA SER A 169 -2.61 6.67 11.41
C SER A 169 -2.73 5.50 10.44
N CYS A 170 -3.82 4.75 10.54
CA CYS A 170 -4.02 3.53 9.75
C CYS A 170 -5.43 3.51 9.16
N PHE A 171 -5.56 2.90 7.99
CA PHE A 171 -6.85 2.48 7.45
C PHE A 171 -6.68 1.12 6.76
N ILE A 172 -7.79 0.42 6.64
CA ILE A 172 -7.86 -0.87 5.95
C ILE A 172 -8.37 -0.67 4.53
N LYS A 173 -7.76 -1.37 3.59
CA LYS A 173 -8.25 -1.53 2.22
C LYS A 173 -8.58 -3.01 1.98
N VAL A 174 -9.68 -3.28 1.30
CA VAL A 174 -10.12 -4.64 0.93
C VAL A 174 -10.52 -4.63 -0.52
N VAL A 175 -9.80 -5.37 -1.36
CA VAL A 175 -10.19 -5.57 -2.75
C VAL A 175 -11.29 -6.61 -2.83
N VAL A 176 -12.41 -6.26 -3.47
CA VAL A 176 -13.62 -7.07 -3.57
C VAL A 176 -14.12 -7.21 -5.02
N ASN A 177 -14.77 -8.33 -5.33
CA ASN A 177 -15.35 -8.61 -6.63
C ASN A 177 -16.70 -9.38 -6.50
N SER A 178 -17.28 -9.85 -7.60
CA SER A 178 -18.56 -10.59 -7.58
C SER A 178 -18.51 -11.90 -6.78
N ARG A 179 -17.33 -12.48 -6.56
CA ARG A 179 -17.13 -13.72 -5.78
C ARG A 179 -17.01 -13.48 -4.27
N THR A 180 -16.69 -12.25 -3.84
CA THR A 180 -16.60 -11.89 -2.42
C THR A 180 -17.96 -12.11 -1.76
N ASP A 181 -17.99 -12.87 -0.69
CA ASP A 181 -19.22 -13.25 -0.02
C ASP A 181 -19.41 -12.58 1.36
N ARG A 182 -20.59 -12.76 1.94
CA ARG A 182 -20.95 -12.23 3.25
C ARG A 182 -20.07 -12.78 4.37
N ARG A 183 -19.57 -14.02 4.25
CA ARG A 183 -18.74 -14.66 5.26
C ARG A 183 -17.38 -13.99 5.34
N GLU A 184 -16.72 -13.74 4.20
CA GLU A 184 -15.44 -13.03 4.16
C GLU A 184 -15.57 -11.62 4.75
N ILE A 185 -16.63 -10.87 4.40
CA ILE A 185 -16.89 -9.53 4.94
C ILE A 185 -17.17 -9.60 6.45
N GLY A 186 -17.89 -10.63 6.92
CA GLY A 186 -18.10 -10.88 8.36
C GLY A 186 -16.80 -11.16 9.12
N GLN A 187 -15.84 -11.86 8.49
CA GLN A 187 -14.51 -12.07 9.06
C GLN A 187 -13.70 -10.76 9.10
N VAL A 188 -13.79 -9.93 8.06
CA VAL A 188 -13.20 -8.58 8.05
C VAL A 188 -13.80 -7.71 9.18
N ALA A 189 -15.11 -7.80 9.42
CA ALA A 189 -15.78 -7.08 10.50
C ALA A 189 -15.23 -7.44 11.89
N GLN A 190 -14.82 -8.69 12.07
CA GLN A 190 -14.29 -9.22 13.33
C GLN A 190 -12.77 -9.10 13.45
N LEU A 191 -12.09 -8.57 12.41
CA LEU A 191 -10.65 -8.42 12.42
C LEU A 191 -10.22 -7.29 13.34
N GLY A 192 -9.27 -7.59 14.20
CA GLY A 192 -8.70 -6.59 15.11
C GLY A 192 -9.39 -6.53 16.48
N PRO A 193 -8.82 -5.74 17.39
CA PRO A 193 -9.37 -5.55 18.73
C PRO A 193 -10.65 -4.72 18.69
N GLU A 194 -11.42 -4.72 19.78
CA GLU A 194 -12.68 -3.97 19.94
C GLU A 194 -12.59 -2.44 19.62
N ARG A 195 -11.38 -1.93 19.38
CA ARG A 195 -11.09 -0.52 19.07
C ARG A 195 -11.01 -0.19 17.58
N THR A 196 -11.34 -1.10 16.67
CA THR A 196 -11.30 -0.82 15.20
C THR A 196 -12.21 0.32 14.77
N ILE A 197 -13.23 0.68 15.59
CA ILE A 197 -14.04 1.90 15.40
C ILE A 197 -13.20 3.18 15.19
N ALA A 198 -11.93 3.18 15.58
CA ALA A 198 -11.05 4.34 15.40
C ALA A 198 -10.51 4.51 13.95
N ILE A 199 -10.63 3.49 13.10
CA ILE A 199 -10.05 3.49 11.74
C ILE A 199 -11.11 3.38 10.65
N ASP A 200 -10.77 3.88 9.46
CA ASP A 200 -11.61 3.76 8.27
C ASP A 200 -11.32 2.42 7.56
N ILE A 201 -12.33 1.91 6.86
CA ILE A 201 -12.18 0.81 5.91
C ILE A 201 -12.64 1.21 4.51
N VAL A 202 -11.90 0.80 3.52
CA VAL A 202 -12.19 1.06 2.10
C VAL A 202 -12.42 -0.27 1.39
N LEU A 203 -13.63 -0.46 0.89
CA LEU A 203 -13.94 -1.52 -0.07
C LEU A 203 -13.57 -1.04 -1.46
N GLN A 204 -12.59 -1.67 -2.08
CA GLN A 204 -12.10 -1.31 -3.40
C GLN A 204 -12.60 -2.32 -4.45
N PRO A 205 -13.44 -1.87 -5.42
CA PRO A 205 -13.80 -2.72 -6.55
C PRO A 205 -12.56 -3.22 -7.29
N GLN A 206 -12.45 -4.53 -7.52
CA GLN A 206 -11.37 -5.09 -8.33
C GLN A 206 -11.51 -4.63 -9.78
N THR A 207 -10.53 -3.87 -10.26
CA THR A 207 -10.51 -3.40 -11.65
C THR A 207 -10.43 -4.57 -12.64
N GLY A 208 -11.25 -4.52 -13.69
CA GLY A 208 -11.27 -5.55 -14.76
C GLY A 208 -11.99 -6.84 -14.38
N SER A 209 -12.65 -6.90 -13.22
CA SER A 209 -13.51 -8.02 -12.84
C SER A 209 -14.99 -7.62 -12.87
N GLU A 210 -15.85 -8.62 -12.81
CA GLU A 210 -17.27 -8.42 -12.57
C GLU A 210 -17.50 -7.83 -11.18
N LEU A 211 -18.32 -6.78 -11.11
CA LEU A 211 -18.63 -6.09 -9.87
C LEU A 211 -19.76 -6.77 -9.11
N PRO A 212 -19.79 -6.68 -7.80
CA PRO A 212 -20.93 -7.07 -7.00
C PRO A 212 -22.17 -6.25 -7.36
N PRO A 213 -23.38 -6.83 -7.29
CA PRO A 213 -24.61 -6.08 -7.50
C PRO A 213 -24.81 -5.02 -6.40
N ALA A 214 -25.55 -3.96 -6.71
CA ALA A 214 -25.69 -2.77 -5.85
C ALA A 214 -26.14 -3.08 -4.40
N ASN A 215 -27.03 -4.04 -4.24
CA ASN A 215 -27.51 -4.45 -2.91
C ASN A 215 -26.41 -5.05 -2.01
N ARG A 216 -25.40 -5.73 -2.60
CA ARG A 216 -24.27 -6.27 -1.81
C ARG A 216 -23.40 -5.17 -1.22
N TRP A 217 -23.19 -4.08 -1.94
CA TRP A 217 -22.41 -2.95 -1.42
C TRP A 217 -23.05 -2.36 -0.16
N ILE A 218 -24.39 -2.20 -0.18
CA ILE A 218 -25.14 -1.71 0.97
C ILE A 218 -25.06 -2.71 2.13
N GLU A 219 -25.30 -4.00 1.87
CA GLU A 219 -25.17 -5.06 2.86
C GLU A 219 -23.78 -5.08 3.53
N TRP A 220 -22.72 -4.98 2.75
CA TRP A 220 -21.36 -4.98 3.27
C TRP A 220 -21.07 -3.74 4.12
N GLN A 221 -21.55 -2.58 3.73
CA GLN A 221 -21.46 -1.38 4.57
C GLN A 221 -22.18 -1.56 5.90
N GLU A 222 -23.38 -2.13 5.90
CA GLU A 222 -24.15 -2.42 7.10
C GLU A 222 -23.44 -3.41 8.03
N ILE A 223 -22.80 -4.43 7.50
CA ILE A 223 -22.01 -5.41 8.26
C ILE A 223 -20.78 -4.75 8.91
N LEU A 224 -20.09 -3.90 8.18
CA LEU A 224 -18.82 -3.31 8.61
C LEU A 224 -18.98 -2.07 9.51
N LYS A 225 -20.05 -1.28 9.32
CA LYS A 225 -20.23 0.01 10.02
C LYS A 225 -20.22 -0.07 11.56
N PRO A 226 -20.69 -1.14 12.21
CA PRO A 226 -20.57 -1.27 13.67
C PRO A 226 -19.14 -1.38 14.18
N PHE A 227 -18.18 -1.78 13.31
CA PHE A 227 -16.80 -2.08 13.70
C PHE A 227 -15.79 -1.04 13.23
N TYR A 228 -16.14 -0.20 12.24
CA TYR A 228 -15.24 0.78 11.64
C TYR A 228 -15.83 2.19 11.69
N ARG A 229 -14.95 3.20 11.80
CA ARG A 229 -15.36 4.61 11.85
C ARG A 229 -16.13 5.01 10.60
N GLU A 230 -15.53 4.77 9.41
CA GLU A 230 -16.19 4.96 8.13
C GLU A 230 -15.96 3.75 7.23
N VAL A 231 -16.98 3.40 6.45
CA VAL A 231 -16.93 2.36 5.42
C VAL A 231 -17.14 3.03 4.07
N ARG A 232 -16.07 3.07 3.29
CA ARG A 232 -16.05 3.77 2.00
C ARG A 232 -15.95 2.78 0.84
N ILE A 233 -16.56 3.10 -0.29
CA ILE A 233 -16.37 2.38 -1.55
C ILE A 233 -15.60 3.31 -2.46
N ILE A 234 -14.33 2.96 -2.75
CA ILE A 234 -13.42 3.80 -3.54
C ILE A 234 -12.77 2.94 -4.62
N PRO A 235 -13.05 3.18 -5.90
CA PRO A 235 -12.36 2.51 -7.01
C PRO A 235 -10.94 3.05 -7.18
N GLN A 236 -10.12 2.38 -7.99
CA GLN A 236 -8.80 2.85 -8.38
C GLN A 236 -8.91 4.10 -9.28
N THR A 237 -8.86 5.29 -8.70
CA THR A 237 -9.10 6.55 -9.42
C THR A 237 -7.96 6.93 -10.36
N HIS A 238 -6.72 6.51 -10.07
CA HIS A 238 -5.59 6.73 -10.98
C HIS A 238 -5.82 6.13 -12.37
N LYS A 239 -6.53 5.00 -12.47
CA LYS A 239 -6.91 4.39 -13.76
C LYS A 239 -7.92 5.23 -14.54
N ILE A 240 -8.81 5.93 -13.82
CA ILE A 240 -9.78 6.85 -14.44
C ILE A 240 -9.08 8.12 -14.93
N LEU A 241 -8.11 8.62 -14.16
CA LEU A 241 -7.35 9.82 -14.49
C LEU A 241 -6.25 9.57 -15.55
N GLY A 242 -5.93 8.31 -15.85
CA GLY A 242 -4.84 7.96 -16.77
C GLY A 242 -3.46 8.35 -16.25
N VAL A 243 -3.29 8.37 -14.91
CA VAL A 243 -1.99 8.62 -14.26
C VAL A 243 -1.41 7.31 -13.72
N LEU A 244 -0.08 7.33 -13.51
CA LEU A 244 0.67 6.18 -12.98
C LEU A 244 0.44 6.00 -11.48
#